data_4e75a075a5cfb3a9e9b25207dd916f5f
#
_entry.id   4e75a075a5cfb3a9e9b25207dd916f5f
#
_cell.length_a   1.000
_cell.length_b   1.000
_cell.length_c   1.000
_cell.angle_alpha   90.00
_cell.angle_beta   90.00
_cell.angle_gamma   90.00
#
_symmetry.space_group_name_H-M   'P 1'
#
loop_
_entity.id
_entity.type
_entity.pdbx_description
1 polymer ?
#
loop_
_entity_poly.entity_id
_entity_poly.type
_entity_poly.pdbx_seq_one_letter_code
_entity_poly.pdbx_strand_id
1 'polypeptide(L)'
;MNNRHILMLASALALSVAILPGMTSAAEKNYELVEPDVLSVAITGDMPGLVARDGKLTGYDGDILQIAAEKLGLTIKPVPMEWSGAIAAVQTGRVDVIGGNVAWTKQRAETLSMSDPTGYFQNGITSKKDAGWHTLKDLENRKVGSMTGFSFLPELRKVAGLELSLYDSTDAALRDLLAGRIEALVGDPPVIDYAISKNPDWGLVNLAFTDNNPDFPLLTGLGRQYVFGLSKENTGLAADLSNQIRALWTSCEVRAIGQRYGNVSDANYTPSAENFRAGVDRPTDWLPPTCTK
;
A
#
# COMPACT_ATOMS: atom_id res chain seq x y z
N MET A 1 64.88 63.15 -45.89
CA MET A 1 63.53 62.88 -46.44
C MET A 1 63.33 61.37 -46.43
N ASN A 2 62.87 60.80 -45.30
CA ASN A 2 62.65 59.39 -45.18
C ASN A 2 61.30 59.15 -44.45
N ASN A 3 60.33 58.72 -45.21
CA ASN A 3 59.03 58.22 -44.67
C ASN A 3 59.21 56.79 -44.14
N ARG A 4 58.98 56.59 -42.86
CA ARG A 4 58.87 55.28 -42.28
C ARG A 4 57.37 54.98 -42.00
N HIS A 5 56.81 54.05 -42.74
CA HIS A 5 55.50 53.48 -42.50
C HIS A 5 55.57 52.51 -41.30
N ILE A 6 54.82 52.79 -40.27
CA ILE A 6 54.62 51.84 -39.14
C ILE A 6 53.34 51.01 -39.43
N LEU A 7 53.51 49.71 -39.64
CA LEU A 7 52.44 48.77 -39.71
C LEU A 7 52.01 48.41 -38.25
N MET A 8 50.79 48.75 -37.88
CA MET A 8 50.17 48.21 -36.68
C MET A 8 49.49 46.86 -36.99
N LEU A 9 50.00 45.81 -36.38
CA LEU A 9 49.32 44.53 -36.33
C LEU A 9 48.26 44.57 -35.21
N ALA A 10 46.98 44.48 -35.56
CA ALA A 10 45.87 44.25 -34.63
C ALA A 10 45.74 42.79 -34.37
N SER A 11 46.12 42.32 -33.19
CA SER A 11 45.85 40.95 -32.73
C SER A 11 44.41 40.84 -32.19
N ALA A 12 43.54 40.18 -32.96
CA ALA A 12 42.19 39.83 -32.51
C ALA A 12 42.25 38.63 -31.54
N LEU A 13 41.99 38.87 -30.27
CA LEU A 13 41.84 37.84 -29.23
C LEU A 13 40.43 37.25 -29.36
N ALA A 14 40.30 36.06 -29.93
CA ALA A 14 39.05 35.34 -29.97
C ALA A 14 38.78 34.73 -28.60
N LEU A 15 37.81 35.29 -27.85
CA LEU A 15 37.34 34.77 -26.57
C LEU A 15 36.40 33.58 -26.83
N SER A 16 36.92 32.37 -26.72
CA SER A 16 36.11 31.14 -26.80
C SER A 16 35.29 30.99 -25.52
N VAL A 17 34.01 31.32 -25.56
CA VAL A 17 33.07 31.02 -24.48
C VAL A 17 32.78 29.50 -24.52
N ALA A 18 33.36 28.75 -23.62
CA ALA A 18 33.01 27.34 -23.39
C ALA A 18 31.61 27.29 -22.74
N ILE A 19 30.62 26.90 -23.51
CA ILE A 19 29.29 26.58 -23.01
C ILE A 19 29.43 25.28 -22.24
N LEU A 20 29.50 25.34 -20.90
CA LEU A 20 29.36 24.20 -20.05
C LEU A 20 27.93 23.66 -20.20
N PRO A 21 27.74 22.36 -20.46
CA PRO A 21 26.40 21.77 -20.48
C PRO A 21 25.82 22.03 -19.08
N GLY A 22 24.68 22.71 -19.05
CA GLY A 22 23.95 22.99 -17.83
C GLY A 22 23.68 21.67 -17.12
N MET A 23 24.26 21.47 -15.96
CA MET A 23 23.80 20.50 -14.97
C MET A 23 22.39 20.94 -14.63
N THR A 24 21.39 20.28 -15.16
CA THR A 24 20.03 20.34 -14.65
C THR A 24 20.09 19.84 -13.21
N SER A 25 20.17 20.77 -12.27
CA SER A 25 19.95 20.47 -10.86
C SER A 25 18.55 19.86 -10.79
N ALA A 26 18.47 18.57 -10.50
CA ALA A 26 17.24 17.99 -10.03
C ALA A 26 16.80 18.86 -8.85
N ALA A 27 15.60 19.44 -8.93
CA ALA A 27 15.05 20.22 -7.83
C ALA A 27 15.15 19.36 -6.58
N GLU A 28 15.86 19.86 -5.57
CA GLU A 28 16.05 19.17 -4.29
C GLU A 28 14.65 18.97 -3.69
N LYS A 29 14.20 17.74 -3.68
CA LYS A 29 12.86 17.38 -3.17
C LYS A 29 12.95 17.41 -1.65
N ASN A 30 12.44 18.46 -1.07
CA ASN A 30 12.44 18.63 0.38
C ASN A 30 11.18 17.96 0.95
N TYR A 31 11.28 16.66 1.29
CA TYR A 31 10.22 15.94 2.00
C TYR A 31 10.36 16.19 3.51
N GLU A 32 9.23 16.30 4.21
CA GLU A 32 9.20 16.32 5.68
C GLU A 32 9.36 14.90 6.21
N LEU A 33 10.60 14.42 6.29
CA LEU A 33 10.95 13.10 6.78
C LEU A 33 11.42 13.16 8.25
N VAL A 34 11.22 12.06 8.99
CA VAL A 34 11.73 11.90 10.35
C VAL A 34 13.27 12.01 10.38
N GLU A 35 13.93 11.52 9.36
CA GLU A 35 15.38 11.59 9.17
C GLU A 35 15.66 11.94 7.69
N PRO A 36 16.52 12.95 7.40
CA PRO A 36 16.80 13.38 6.04
C PRO A 36 17.21 12.21 5.13
N ASP A 37 16.64 12.13 3.93
CA ASP A 37 16.88 11.12 2.89
C ASP A 37 16.58 9.65 3.32
N VAL A 38 15.99 9.47 4.51
CA VAL A 38 15.62 8.16 5.04
C VAL A 38 14.11 8.05 5.19
N LEU A 39 13.51 7.12 4.46
CA LEU A 39 12.10 6.80 4.56
C LEU A 39 11.88 5.76 5.67
N SER A 40 11.41 6.19 6.83
CA SER A 40 11.03 5.29 7.91
C SER A 40 9.68 4.64 7.63
N VAL A 41 9.63 3.30 7.66
CA VAL A 41 8.46 2.52 7.25
C VAL A 41 7.97 1.65 8.40
N ALA A 42 6.76 1.92 8.89
CA ALA A 42 6.09 1.06 9.86
C ALA A 42 5.74 -0.29 9.21
N ILE A 43 6.17 -1.38 9.83
CA ILE A 43 5.92 -2.74 9.34
C ILE A 43 5.38 -3.63 10.46
N THR A 44 4.38 -4.46 10.13
CA THR A 44 3.88 -5.52 11.01
C THR A 44 4.63 -6.84 10.82
N GLY A 45 5.31 -6.98 9.68
CA GLY A 45 6.09 -8.18 9.37
C GLY A 45 5.27 -9.33 8.78
N ASP A 46 4.08 -9.06 8.24
CA ASP A 46 3.18 -10.07 7.69
C ASP A 46 3.42 -10.32 6.20
N MET A 47 3.78 -11.55 5.86
CA MET A 47 3.79 -12.00 4.46
C MET A 47 2.37 -12.26 3.96
N PRO A 48 2.06 -11.99 2.69
CA PRO A 48 2.94 -11.58 1.60
C PRO A 48 3.04 -10.05 1.45
N GLY A 49 2.51 -9.26 2.38
CA GLY A 49 2.38 -7.81 2.28
C GLY A 49 3.71 -7.08 2.37
N LEU A 50 4.26 -6.97 3.58
CA LEU A 50 5.48 -6.20 3.83
C LEU A 50 6.26 -6.75 5.02
N VAL A 51 7.48 -7.20 4.77
CA VAL A 51 8.44 -7.63 5.81
C VAL A 51 9.81 -7.00 5.55
N ALA A 52 10.66 -6.96 6.58
CA ALA A 52 12.06 -6.59 6.46
C ALA A 52 12.96 -7.82 6.57
N ARG A 53 13.92 -7.95 5.64
CA ARG A 53 14.98 -8.94 5.68
C ARG A 53 16.29 -8.25 5.31
N ASP A 54 17.31 -8.41 6.16
CA ASP A 54 18.63 -7.82 5.94
C ASP A 54 18.60 -6.32 5.60
N GLY A 55 17.71 -5.57 6.28
CA GLY A 55 17.53 -4.12 6.10
C GLY A 55 16.76 -3.71 4.84
N LYS A 56 16.32 -4.66 4.01
CA LYS A 56 15.49 -4.40 2.82
C LYS A 56 14.04 -4.80 3.05
N LEU A 57 13.13 -4.09 2.40
CA LEU A 57 11.74 -4.52 2.34
C LEU A 57 11.58 -5.63 1.29
N THR A 58 10.68 -6.54 1.58
CA THR A 58 10.21 -7.58 0.66
C THR A 58 8.74 -7.89 0.94
N GLY A 59 8.10 -8.61 0.04
CA GLY A 59 6.65 -8.77 0.01
C GLY A 59 6.05 -7.89 -1.08
N TYR A 60 4.76 -8.01 -1.31
CA TYR A 60 4.08 -7.29 -2.39
C TYR A 60 4.24 -5.78 -2.27
N ASP A 61 3.76 -5.20 -1.16
CA ASP A 61 3.92 -3.77 -0.88
C ASP A 61 5.40 -3.42 -0.62
N GLY A 62 6.16 -4.36 -0.04
CA GLY A 62 7.58 -4.19 0.23
C GLY A 62 8.39 -3.92 -1.03
N ASP A 63 8.23 -4.74 -2.07
CA ASP A 63 8.94 -4.58 -3.34
C ASP A 63 8.50 -3.30 -4.07
N ILE A 64 7.20 -2.97 -4.06
CA ILE A 64 6.68 -1.74 -4.66
C ILE A 64 7.29 -0.51 -3.99
N LEU A 65 7.29 -0.47 -2.65
CA LEU A 65 7.83 0.65 -1.88
C LEU A 65 9.35 0.75 -2.03
N GLN A 66 10.06 -0.38 -2.06
CA GLN A 66 11.51 -0.42 -2.27
C GLN A 66 11.87 0.21 -3.62
N ILE A 67 11.21 -0.19 -4.71
CA ILE A 67 11.42 0.37 -6.06
C ILE A 67 11.09 1.87 -6.08
N ALA A 68 9.97 2.27 -5.47
CA ALA A 68 9.56 3.67 -5.45
C ALA A 68 10.55 4.54 -4.67
N ALA A 69 10.99 4.11 -3.49
CA ALA A 69 11.96 4.83 -2.66
C ALA A 69 13.31 4.98 -3.38
N GLU A 70 13.84 3.91 -3.99
CA GLU A 70 15.07 3.95 -4.76
C GLU A 70 15.02 4.97 -5.90
N LYS A 71 13.90 5.04 -6.65
CA LYS A 71 13.69 6.03 -7.71
C LYS A 71 13.58 7.47 -7.20
N LEU A 72 13.18 7.63 -5.93
CA LEU A 72 13.11 8.94 -5.28
C LEU A 72 14.44 9.33 -4.58
N GLY A 73 15.44 8.44 -4.58
CA GLY A 73 16.73 8.64 -3.92
C GLY A 73 16.68 8.46 -2.40
N LEU A 74 15.63 7.79 -1.89
CA LEU A 74 15.43 7.57 -0.46
C LEU A 74 15.96 6.22 -0.02
N THR A 75 16.60 6.19 1.16
CA THR A 75 16.99 4.96 1.85
C THR A 75 15.86 4.51 2.77
N ILE A 76 15.54 3.22 2.80
CA ILE A 76 14.48 2.69 3.65
C ILE A 76 15.02 2.30 5.02
N LYS A 77 14.26 2.65 6.07
CA LYS A 77 14.46 2.24 7.47
C LYS A 77 13.20 1.54 7.98
N PRO A 78 13.18 0.20 8.02
CA PRO A 78 12.05 -0.52 8.59
C PRO A 78 11.92 -0.27 10.09
N VAL A 79 10.69 -0.04 10.56
CA VAL A 79 10.34 0.17 11.97
C VAL A 79 9.27 -0.84 12.37
N PRO A 80 9.66 -1.98 12.97
CA PRO A 80 8.70 -3.01 13.38
C PRO A 80 7.76 -2.51 14.48
N MET A 81 6.45 -2.75 14.31
CA MET A 81 5.45 -2.42 15.32
C MET A 81 4.13 -3.17 15.06
N GLU A 82 3.27 -3.21 16.07
CA GLU A 82 1.92 -3.77 15.92
C GLU A 82 1.03 -2.87 15.06
N TRP A 83 0.11 -3.48 14.31
CA TRP A 83 -0.79 -2.79 13.39
C TRP A 83 -1.55 -1.62 14.03
N SER A 84 -2.11 -1.84 15.22
CA SER A 84 -2.90 -0.81 15.92
C SER A 84 -2.08 0.44 16.25
N GLY A 85 -0.77 0.30 16.47
CA GLY A 85 0.16 1.40 16.73
C GLY A 85 0.70 2.09 15.47
N ALA A 86 0.74 1.39 14.35
CA ALA A 86 1.37 1.85 13.12
C ALA A 86 0.67 3.08 12.51
N ILE A 87 -0.67 3.08 12.46
CA ILE A 87 -1.45 4.22 11.97
C ILE A 87 -1.20 5.46 12.83
N ALA A 88 -1.25 5.32 14.16
CA ALA A 88 -0.99 6.43 15.09
C ALA A 88 0.46 6.94 14.99
N ALA A 89 1.42 6.06 14.73
CA ALA A 89 2.82 6.45 14.56
C ALA A 89 3.02 7.34 13.33
N VAL A 90 2.37 7.03 12.21
CA VAL A 90 2.41 7.87 10.99
C VAL A 90 1.65 9.18 11.20
N GLN A 91 0.45 9.14 11.79
CA GLN A 91 -0.35 10.36 12.08
C GLN A 91 0.40 11.37 12.95
N THR A 92 1.26 10.89 13.85
CA THR A 92 2.04 11.74 14.76
C THR A 92 3.46 12.05 14.25
N GLY A 93 3.79 11.65 13.02
CA GLY A 93 5.10 11.90 12.41
C GLY A 93 6.25 11.15 13.07
N ARG A 94 6.00 10.04 13.79
CA ARG A 94 7.05 9.19 14.36
C ARG A 94 7.66 8.23 13.34
N VAL A 95 6.94 7.95 12.28
CA VAL A 95 7.36 7.20 11.08
C VAL A 95 6.76 7.89 9.87
N ASP A 96 7.43 7.81 8.73
CA ASP A 96 7.00 8.52 7.51
C ASP A 96 5.89 7.81 6.76
N VAL A 97 5.93 6.47 6.69
CA VAL A 97 5.02 5.65 5.87
C VAL A 97 4.54 4.43 6.64
N ILE A 98 3.29 4.08 6.46
CA ILE A 98 2.75 2.75 6.76
C ILE A 98 2.43 2.03 5.45
N GLY A 99 2.84 0.77 5.34
CA GLY A 99 2.53 -0.17 4.25
C GLY A 99 2.11 -1.52 4.79
N GLY A 100 1.98 -2.50 3.90
CA GLY A 100 1.53 -3.84 4.25
C GLY A 100 0.02 -3.97 4.26
N ASN A 101 -0.59 -3.84 3.08
CA ASN A 101 -2.02 -4.01 2.84
C ASN A 101 -2.91 -2.98 3.56
N VAL A 102 -2.48 -1.72 3.64
CA VAL A 102 -3.29 -0.65 4.22
C VAL A 102 -4.52 -0.40 3.37
N ALA A 103 -5.69 -0.78 3.86
CA ALA A 103 -6.95 -0.49 3.17
C ALA A 103 -7.25 1.01 3.16
N TRP A 104 -7.53 1.57 1.98
CA TRP A 104 -8.06 2.93 1.87
C TRP A 104 -9.45 3.01 2.51
N THR A 105 -9.69 4.06 3.27
CA THR A 105 -11.01 4.47 3.75
C THR A 105 -11.10 5.99 3.76
N LYS A 106 -12.33 6.52 3.60
CA LYS A 106 -12.57 7.97 3.72
C LYS A 106 -12.08 8.52 5.06
N GLN A 107 -12.35 7.81 6.16
CA GLN A 107 -11.91 8.21 7.51
C GLN A 107 -10.38 8.30 7.61
N ARG A 108 -9.64 7.33 7.03
CA ARG A 108 -8.17 7.39 7.02
C ARG A 108 -7.65 8.53 6.15
N ALA A 109 -8.28 8.80 5.01
CA ALA A 109 -7.92 9.90 4.11
C ALA A 109 -8.15 11.29 4.73
N GLU A 110 -9.00 11.42 5.76
CA GLU A 110 -9.14 12.66 6.53
C GLU A 110 -7.91 12.98 7.39
N THR A 111 -7.20 11.96 7.86
CA THR A 111 -6.07 12.08 8.81
C THR A 111 -4.71 11.71 8.26
N LEU A 112 -4.66 11.10 7.07
CA LEU A 112 -3.44 10.68 6.38
C LEU A 112 -3.46 11.17 4.94
N SER A 113 -2.28 11.40 4.37
CA SER A 113 -2.07 11.46 2.93
C SER A 113 -1.93 10.02 2.40
N MET A 114 -2.71 9.66 1.38
CA MET A 114 -2.75 8.30 0.84
C MET A 114 -2.12 8.24 -0.55
N SER A 115 -1.30 7.22 -0.83
CA SER A 115 -0.78 6.98 -2.18
C SER A 115 -1.87 6.56 -3.17
N ASP A 116 -1.54 6.47 -4.44
CA ASP A 116 -2.29 5.68 -5.41
C ASP A 116 -2.30 4.20 -4.98
N PRO A 117 -3.28 3.41 -5.41
CA PRO A 117 -3.40 2.02 -4.97
C PRO A 117 -2.21 1.17 -5.43
N THR A 118 -1.71 0.35 -4.51
CA THR A 118 -0.75 -0.71 -4.83
C THR A 118 -1.46 -1.94 -5.41
N GLY A 119 -2.72 -2.17 -5.02
CA GLY A 119 -3.54 -3.28 -5.47
C GLY A 119 -5.00 -3.10 -5.09
N TYR A 120 -5.81 -4.07 -5.51
CA TYR A 120 -7.23 -4.14 -5.20
C TYR A 120 -7.54 -5.41 -4.43
N PHE A 121 -8.61 -5.39 -3.63
CA PHE A 121 -9.01 -6.54 -2.85
C PHE A 121 -10.50 -6.56 -2.56
N GLN A 122 -10.97 -7.70 -2.10
CA GLN A 122 -12.28 -7.91 -1.51
C GLN A 122 -12.10 -8.74 -0.25
N ASN A 123 -12.76 -8.34 0.84
CA ASN A 123 -12.73 -9.17 2.05
C ASN A 123 -13.46 -10.49 1.83
N GLY A 124 -13.19 -11.43 2.73
CA GLY A 124 -13.79 -12.76 2.69
C GLY A 124 -13.94 -13.35 4.08
N ILE A 125 -14.54 -14.52 4.13
CA ILE A 125 -14.70 -15.31 5.32
C ILE A 125 -13.74 -16.50 5.24
N THR A 126 -12.85 -16.60 6.22
CA THR A 126 -12.01 -17.78 6.40
C THR A 126 -12.71 -18.73 7.34
N SER A 127 -12.93 -19.96 6.89
CA SER A 127 -13.58 -21.03 7.65
C SER A 127 -13.07 -22.39 7.23
N LYS A 128 -13.58 -23.47 7.83
CA LYS A 128 -13.36 -24.82 7.31
C LYS A 128 -13.95 -24.97 5.91
N LYS A 129 -13.29 -25.72 5.03
CA LYS A 129 -13.70 -25.91 3.63
C LYS A 129 -15.13 -26.39 3.45
N ASP A 130 -15.59 -27.23 4.34
CA ASP A 130 -16.94 -27.81 4.32
C ASP A 130 -18.04 -26.81 4.72
N ALA A 131 -17.69 -25.72 5.38
CA ALA A 131 -18.65 -24.68 5.75
C ALA A 131 -19.12 -23.85 4.55
N GLY A 132 -18.22 -23.52 3.62
CA GLY A 132 -18.53 -22.79 2.39
C GLY A 132 -19.05 -21.35 2.59
N TRP A 133 -18.74 -20.72 3.72
CA TRP A 133 -19.29 -19.43 4.11
C TRP A 133 -18.70 -18.28 3.28
N HIS A 134 -19.58 -17.42 2.73
CA HIS A 134 -19.20 -16.32 1.86
C HIS A 134 -20.22 -15.15 1.84
N THR A 135 -21.18 -15.13 2.80
CA THR A 135 -22.17 -14.07 2.94
C THR A 135 -22.22 -13.53 4.38
N LEU A 136 -22.74 -12.31 4.57
CA LEU A 136 -22.95 -11.76 5.92
C LEU A 136 -23.85 -12.66 6.78
N LYS A 137 -24.83 -13.30 6.16
CA LYS A 137 -25.74 -14.21 6.84
C LYS A 137 -25.04 -15.42 7.44
N ASP A 138 -23.96 -15.88 6.82
CA ASP A 138 -23.19 -17.04 7.32
C ASP A 138 -22.46 -16.71 8.63
N LEU A 139 -22.27 -15.42 8.94
CA LEU A 139 -21.65 -14.93 10.18
C LEU A 139 -22.65 -14.72 11.33
N GLU A 140 -23.97 -14.75 11.06
CA GLU A 140 -24.99 -14.58 12.09
C GLU A 140 -24.90 -15.64 13.18
N ASN A 141 -24.95 -15.23 14.44
CA ASN A 141 -24.85 -16.09 15.64
C ASN A 141 -23.57 -16.96 15.68
N ARG A 142 -22.45 -16.47 15.10
CA ARG A 142 -21.16 -17.16 15.05
C ARG A 142 -20.12 -16.50 15.95
N LYS A 143 -19.15 -17.31 16.39
CA LYS A 143 -17.92 -16.85 16.99
C LYS A 143 -16.92 -16.46 15.90
N VAL A 144 -16.70 -15.19 15.72
CA VAL A 144 -15.89 -14.65 14.63
C VAL A 144 -14.64 -13.93 15.16
N GLY A 145 -13.48 -14.27 14.63
CA GLY A 145 -12.25 -13.57 14.89
C GLY A 145 -12.01 -12.43 13.90
N SER A 146 -11.35 -11.39 14.35
CA SER A 146 -10.79 -10.34 13.48
C SER A 146 -9.62 -9.63 14.16
N MET A 147 -8.97 -8.71 13.42
CA MET A 147 -7.79 -8.00 13.93
C MET A 147 -8.17 -6.68 14.56
N THR A 148 -7.52 -6.35 15.68
CA THR A 148 -7.63 -5.02 16.31
C THR A 148 -7.22 -3.92 15.33
N GLY A 149 -8.03 -2.85 15.20
CA GLY A 149 -7.74 -1.71 14.33
C GLY A 149 -8.15 -1.86 12.86
N PHE A 150 -8.80 -2.96 12.46
CA PHE A 150 -9.34 -3.08 11.11
C PHE A 150 -10.54 -2.16 10.90
N SER A 151 -10.57 -1.51 9.73
CA SER A 151 -11.53 -0.45 9.40
C SER A 151 -12.99 -0.93 9.33
N PHE A 152 -13.22 -2.20 9.03
CA PHE A 152 -14.55 -2.78 8.92
C PHE A 152 -15.12 -3.31 10.26
N LEU A 153 -14.38 -3.26 11.36
CA LEU A 153 -14.86 -3.74 12.67
C LEU A 153 -16.19 -3.14 13.13
N PRO A 154 -16.47 -1.83 12.92
CA PRO A 154 -17.78 -1.27 13.26
C PRO A 154 -18.93 -1.91 12.49
N GLU A 155 -18.69 -2.32 11.24
CA GLU A 155 -19.68 -3.03 10.42
C GLU A 155 -19.83 -4.48 10.87
N LEU A 156 -18.73 -5.18 11.10
CA LEU A 156 -18.74 -6.58 11.57
C LEU A 156 -19.53 -6.73 12.89
N ARG A 157 -19.46 -5.74 13.79
CA ARG A 157 -20.24 -5.71 15.02
C ARG A 157 -21.75 -5.54 14.85
N LYS A 158 -22.22 -5.13 13.65
CA LYS A 158 -23.65 -5.00 13.36
C LYS A 158 -24.27 -6.31 12.89
N VAL A 159 -23.46 -7.33 12.59
CA VAL A 159 -23.97 -8.65 12.17
C VAL A 159 -24.72 -9.29 13.34
N ALA A 160 -25.92 -9.73 13.09
CA ALA A 160 -26.85 -10.22 14.13
C ALA A 160 -26.29 -11.42 14.92
N GLY A 161 -26.24 -11.29 16.23
CA GLY A 161 -25.81 -12.36 17.15
C GLY A 161 -24.34 -12.77 17.03
N LEU A 162 -23.50 -12.03 16.27
CA LEU A 162 -22.08 -12.32 16.12
C LEU A 162 -21.32 -12.09 17.44
N GLU A 163 -20.55 -13.09 17.87
CA GLU A 163 -19.62 -12.99 18.99
C GLU A 163 -18.21 -12.67 18.44
N LEU A 164 -17.74 -11.43 18.64
CA LEU A 164 -16.47 -10.96 18.07
C LEU A 164 -15.30 -11.16 19.04
N SER A 165 -14.28 -11.89 18.61
CA SER A 165 -12.97 -11.98 19.25
C SER A 165 -11.93 -11.17 18.47
N LEU A 166 -11.18 -10.29 19.17
CA LEU A 166 -10.15 -9.47 18.56
C LEU A 166 -8.76 -10.00 18.90
N TYR A 167 -7.89 -9.99 17.89
CA TYR A 167 -6.52 -10.47 17.96
C TYR A 167 -5.53 -9.38 17.52
N ASP A 168 -4.31 -9.46 18.02
CA ASP A 168 -3.22 -8.56 17.63
C ASP A 168 -2.38 -9.12 16.46
N SER A 169 -2.53 -10.43 16.15
CA SER A 169 -1.88 -11.05 15.00
C SER A 169 -2.77 -12.06 14.27
N THR A 170 -2.66 -12.12 12.94
CA THR A 170 -3.37 -13.09 12.10
C THR A 170 -3.07 -14.54 12.50
N ASP A 171 -1.83 -14.80 12.91
CA ASP A 171 -1.37 -16.11 13.35
C ASP A 171 -2.07 -16.57 14.64
N ALA A 172 -2.32 -15.66 15.60
CA ALA A 172 -3.09 -15.97 16.81
C ALA A 172 -4.55 -16.30 16.46
N ALA A 173 -5.17 -15.53 15.56
CA ALA A 173 -6.54 -15.76 15.10
C ALA A 173 -6.67 -17.10 14.36
N LEU A 174 -5.72 -17.43 13.48
CA LEU A 174 -5.71 -18.71 12.75
C LEU A 174 -5.54 -19.91 13.70
N ARG A 175 -4.70 -19.80 14.74
CA ARG A 175 -4.60 -20.85 15.77
C ARG A 175 -5.92 -21.08 16.50
N ASP A 176 -6.66 -20.03 16.80
CA ASP A 176 -7.96 -20.12 17.47
C ASP A 176 -9.04 -20.70 16.55
N LEU A 177 -8.99 -20.38 15.25
CA LEU A 177 -9.85 -20.98 14.24
C LEU A 177 -9.59 -22.49 14.09
N LEU A 178 -8.32 -22.88 14.01
CA LEU A 178 -7.92 -24.29 13.94
C LEU A 178 -8.30 -25.07 15.20
N ALA A 179 -8.21 -24.44 16.36
CA ALA A 179 -8.60 -25.03 17.64
C ALA A 179 -10.14 -25.04 17.87
N GLY A 180 -10.93 -24.43 16.97
CA GLY A 180 -12.39 -24.33 17.10
C GLY A 180 -12.87 -23.37 18.19
N ARG A 181 -12.01 -22.45 18.68
CA ARG A 181 -12.41 -21.41 19.63
C ARG A 181 -13.20 -20.30 18.96
N ILE A 182 -12.92 -20.04 17.68
CA ILE A 182 -13.75 -19.26 16.76
C ILE A 182 -14.16 -20.15 15.58
N GLU A 183 -15.26 -19.82 14.93
CA GLU A 183 -15.83 -20.58 13.80
C GLU A 183 -15.43 -20.00 12.45
N ALA A 184 -15.21 -18.69 12.42
CA ALA A 184 -14.77 -17.93 11.25
C ALA A 184 -13.72 -16.89 11.62
N LEU A 185 -12.95 -16.48 10.61
CA LEU A 185 -12.04 -15.33 10.68
C LEU A 185 -12.34 -14.40 9.51
N VAL A 186 -12.52 -13.10 9.80
CA VAL A 186 -12.55 -12.04 8.80
C VAL A 186 -11.31 -11.19 9.01
N GLY A 187 -10.37 -11.29 8.08
CA GLY A 187 -9.05 -10.68 8.20
C GLY A 187 -8.54 -10.10 6.90
N ASP A 188 -7.23 -9.99 6.76
CA ASP A 188 -6.57 -9.50 5.55
C ASP A 188 -6.41 -10.66 4.54
N PRO A 189 -7.12 -10.63 3.40
CA PRO A 189 -7.17 -11.77 2.48
C PRO A 189 -5.80 -12.24 2.00
N PRO A 190 -4.86 -11.40 1.53
CA PRO A 190 -3.56 -11.90 1.06
C PRO A 190 -2.75 -12.60 2.15
N VAL A 191 -2.81 -12.10 3.39
CA VAL A 191 -2.07 -12.71 4.53
C VAL A 191 -2.65 -14.08 4.85
N ILE A 192 -3.97 -14.17 4.91
CA ILE A 192 -4.67 -15.43 5.19
C ILE A 192 -4.46 -16.44 4.06
N ASP A 193 -4.64 -16.04 2.81
CA ASP A 193 -4.47 -16.90 1.64
C ASP A 193 -3.04 -17.42 1.54
N TYR A 194 -2.06 -16.56 1.84
CA TYR A 194 -0.66 -16.98 1.92
C TYR A 194 -0.44 -18.02 3.02
N ALA A 195 -0.97 -17.78 4.22
CA ALA A 195 -0.85 -18.73 5.33
C ALA A 195 -1.50 -20.09 5.00
N ILE A 196 -2.69 -20.11 4.41
CA ILE A 196 -3.39 -21.33 3.95
C ILE A 196 -2.56 -22.02 2.87
N SER A 197 -2.00 -21.31 1.91
CA SER A 197 -1.19 -21.89 0.82
C SER A 197 0.07 -22.61 1.32
N LYS A 198 0.63 -22.14 2.44
CA LYS A 198 1.80 -22.77 3.11
C LYS A 198 1.41 -23.95 4.00
N ASN A 199 0.12 -24.08 4.33
CA ASN A 199 -0.38 -25.09 5.25
C ASN A 199 -1.66 -25.76 4.71
N PRO A 200 -1.58 -26.48 3.59
CA PRO A 200 -2.76 -27.06 2.92
C PRO A 200 -3.55 -28.06 3.81
N ASP A 201 -2.87 -28.65 4.79
CA ASP A 201 -3.45 -29.61 5.73
C ASP A 201 -4.36 -28.97 6.79
N TRP A 202 -4.42 -27.64 6.89
CA TRP A 202 -5.31 -26.96 7.82
C TRP A 202 -6.80 -27.16 7.48
N GLY A 203 -7.12 -27.52 6.24
CA GLY A 203 -8.51 -27.71 5.80
C GLY A 203 -9.33 -26.40 5.82
N LEU A 204 -8.66 -25.27 5.77
CA LEU A 204 -9.27 -23.93 5.72
C LEU A 204 -9.42 -23.44 4.28
N VAL A 205 -10.36 -22.52 4.08
CA VAL A 205 -10.54 -21.74 2.85
C VAL A 205 -10.91 -20.31 3.22
N ASN A 206 -10.47 -19.36 2.43
CA ASN A 206 -10.92 -17.98 2.50
C ASN A 206 -11.78 -17.70 1.26
N LEU A 207 -13.07 -17.47 1.44
CA LEU A 207 -14.01 -17.19 0.36
C LEU A 207 -14.42 -15.71 0.40
N ALA A 208 -14.24 -15.01 -0.71
CA ALA A 208 -14.66 -13.62 -0.85
C ALA A 208 -16.18 -13.48 -0.61
N PHE A 209 -16.60 -12.37 0.02
CA PHE A 209 -18.02 -12.08 0.14
C PHE A 209 -18.66 -11.97 -1.24
N THR A 210 -19.84 -12.58 -1.40
CA THR A 210 -20.64 -12.49 -2.64
C THR A 210 -21.73 -11.44 -2.56
N ASP A 211 -22.11 -11.03 -1.37
CA ASP A 211 -22.99 -9.88 -1.16
C ASP A 211 -22.20 -8.57 -1.24
N ASN A 212 -22.72 -7.64 -2.00
CA ASN A 212 -22.23 -6.24 -2.03
C ASN A 212 -23.26 -5.38 -1.32
N ASN A 213 -23.28 -5.45 0.02
CA ASN A 213 -24.30 -4.79 0.83
C ASN A 213 -23.89 -3.32 1.12
N PRO A 214 -24.69 -2.33 0.68
CA PRO A 214 -24.37 -0.91 0.88
C PRO A 214 -24.36 -0.46 2.34
N ASP A 215 -24.95 -1.21 3.27
CA ASP A 215 -24.87 -0.94 4.71
C ASP A 215 -23.57 -1.47 5.35
N PHE A 216 -22.80 -2.25 4.58
CA PHE A 216 -21.53 -2.87 4.98
C PHE A 216 -20.42 -2.63 3.93
N PRO A 217 -20.21 -1.38 3.47
CA PRO A 217 -19.31 -1.09 2.34
C PRO A 217 -17.83 -1.38 2.64
N LEU A 218 -17.41 -1.30 3.89
CA LEU A 218 -16.03 -1.63 4.27
C LEU A 218 -15.81 -3.13 4.43
N LEU A 219 -16.86 -3.90 4.67
CA LEU A 219 -16.80 -5.35 4.86
C LEU A 219 -17.03 -6.10 3.55
N THR A 220 -18.08 -5.75 2.78
CA THR A 220 -18.48 -6.49 1.57
C THR A 220 -18.18 -5.77 0.25
N GLY A 221 -17.71 -4.53 0.30
CA GLY A 221 -17.46 -3.71 -0.90
C GLY A 221 -16.42 -4.32 -1.85
N LEU A 222 -16.69 -4.20 -3.14
CA LEU A 222 -15.85 -4.71 -4.22
C LEU A 222 -14.71 -3.76 -4.58
N GLY A 223 -13.59 -4.30 -5.03
CA GLY A 223 -12.46 -3.54 -5.60
C GLY A 223 -11.90 -2.48 -4.65
N ARG A 224 -11.89 -2.78 -3.35
CA ARG A 224 -11.26 -1.93 -2.34
C ARG A 224 -9.76 -1.81 -2.62
N GLN A 225 -9.13 -0.75 -2.14
CA GLN A 225 -7.78 -0.39 -2.51
C GLN A 225 -6.81 -0.56 -1.34
N TYR A 226 -5.68 -1.23 -1.59
CA TYR A 226 -4.50 -1.13 -0.75
C TYR A 226 -3.68 0.09 -1.17
N VAL A 227 -3.13 0.80 -0.19
CA VAL A 227 -2.39 2.06 -0.38
C VAL A 227 -1.26 2.15 0.63
N PHE A 228 -0.31 3.04 0.41
CA PHE A 228 0.54 3.53 1.49
C PHE A 228 -0.11 4.73 2.18
N GLY A 229 0.02 4.80 3.50
CA GLY A 229 -0.41 5.94 4.29
C GLY A 229 0.80 6.74 4.77
N LEU A 230 0.73 8.07 4.67
CA LEU A 230 1.75 9.01 5.09
C LEU A 230 1.15 10.04 6.06
N SER A 231 2.00 10.78 6.80
CA SER A 231 1.56 11.97 7.53
C SER A 231 0.75 12.90 6.62
N LYS A 232 -0.29 13.53 7.17
CA LYS A 232 -1.22 14.37 6.41
C LYS A 232 -0.52 15.55 5.72
N GLU A 233 0.51 16.05 6.35
CA GLU A 233 1.33 17.18 5.87
C GLU A 233 2.25 16.79 4.72
N ASN A 234 2.66 15.52 4.63
CA ASN A 234 3.64 15.05 3.65
C ASN A 234 3.03 14.74 2.27
N THR A 235 2.25 15.71 1.75
CA THR A 235 1.53 15.59 0.46
C THR A 235 2.48 15.45 -0.73
N GLY A 236 3.66 16.09 -0.67
CA GLY A 236 4.66 15.99 -1.72
C GLY A 236 5.20 14.58 -1.91
N LEU A 237 5.59 13.93 -0.81
CA LEU A 237 6.05 12.55 -0.85
C LEU A 237 4.93 11.59 -1.28
N ALA A 238 3.69 11.81 -0.81
CA ALA A 238 2.53 11.01 -1.20
C ALA A 238 2.25 11.10 -2.72
N ALA A 239 2.38 12.29 -3.31
CA ALA A 239 2.24 12.50 -4.74
C ALA A 239 3.36 11.81 -5.54
N ASP A 240 4.61 11.95 -5.09
CA ASP A 240 5.75 11.33 -5.77
C ASP A 240 5.74 9.80 -5.66
N LEU A 241 5.38 9.24 -4.51
CA LEU A 241 5.14 7.79 -4.38
C LEU A 241 4.01 7.34 -5.31
N SER A 242 2.90 8.10 -5.38
CA SER A 242 1.79 7.80 -6.30
C SER A 242 2.25 7.78 -7.76
N ASN A 243 3.11 8.73 -8.18
CA ASN A 243 3.68 8.76 -9.52
C ASN A 243 4.53 7.51 -9.83
N GLN A 244 5.35 7.06 -8.87
CA GLN A 244 6.13 5.83 -9.03
C GLN A 244 5.23 4.59 -9.11
N ILE A 245 4.23 4.48 -8.22
CA ILE A 245 3.25 3.39 -8.24
C ILE A 245 2.50 3.36 -9.57
N ARG A 246 2.04 4.51 -10.07
CA ARG A 246 1.36 4.63 -11.38
C ARG A 246 2.25 4.19 -12.54
N ALA A 247 3.54 4.47 -12.49
CA ALA A 247 4.50 3.98 -13.48
C ALA A 247 4.59 2.44 -13.48
N LEU A 248 4.60 1.81 -12.29
CA LEU A 248 4.57 0.35 -12.15
C LEU A 248 3.27 -0.27 -12.67
N TRP A 249 2.13 0.41 -12.49
CA TRP A 249 0.87 -0.01 -13.10
C TRP A 249 0.91 0.07 -14.62
N THR A 250 1.40 1.17 -15.18
CA THR A 250 1.48 1.39 -16.63
C THR A 250 2.38 0.34 -17.31
N SER A 251 3.47 -0.07 -16.65
CA SER A 251 4.35 -1.14 -17.13
C SER A 251 3.82 -2.55 -16.85
N CYS A 252 2.74 -2.71 -16.11
CA CYS A 252 2.24 -3.96 -15.52
C CYS A 252 3.22 -4.65 -14.54
N GLU A 253 4.21 -3.94 -14.05
CA GLU A 253 5.18 -4.47 -13.09
C GLU A 253 4.52 -4.78 -11.74
N VAL A 254 3.50 -4.02 -11.33
CA VAL A 254 2.66 -4.32 -10.14
C VAL A 254 2.12 -5.75 -10.20
N ARG A 255 1.61 -6.20 -11.36
CA ARG A 255 1.11 -7.57 -11.55
C ARG A 255 2.24 -8.61 -11.46
N ALA A 256 3.37 -8.33 -12.10
CA ALA A 256 4.53 -9.23 -12.05
C ALA A 256 5.08 -9.39 -10.63
N ILE A 257 5.11 -8.29 -9.85
CA ILE A 257 5.44 -8.32 -8.42
C ILE A 257 4.43 -9.20 -7.68
N GLY A 258 3.13 -8.93 -7.82
CA GLY A 258 2.10 -9.65 -7.09
C GLY A 258 2.08 -11.15 -7.33
N GLN A 259 2.31 -11.58 -8.57
CA GLN A 259 2.39 -13.00 -8.92
C GLN A 259 3.50 -13.74 -8.15
N ARG A 260 4.63 -13.08 -7.85
CA ARG A 260 5.69 -13.68 -7.02
C ARG A 260 5.24 -14.00 -5.60
N TYR A 261 4.23 -13.29 -5.12
CA TYR A 261 3.67 -13.40 -3.77
C TYR A 261 2.31 -14.07 -3.70
N GLY A 262 1.85 -14.68 -4.81
CA GLY A 262 0.59 -15.44 -4.85
C GLY A 262 -0.65 -14.61 -5.19
N ASN A 263 -0.51 -13.32 -5.47
CA ASN A 263 -1.61 -12.48 -5.95
C ASN A 263 -1.84 -12.75 -7.45
N VAL A 264 -2.51 -13.85 -7.76
CA VAL A 264 -2.69 -14.33 -9.14
C VAL A 264 -4.08 -14.00 -9.72
N SER A 265 -5.04 -13.62 -8.89
CA SER A 265 -6.40 -13.27 -9.32
C SER A 265 -6.44 -11.94 -10.06
N ASP A 266 -7.19 -11.87 -11.16
CA ASP A 266 -7.44 -10.61 -11.86
C ASP A 266 -8.14 -9.58 -10.97
N ALA A 267 -8.92 -10.00 -9.99
CA ALA A 267 -9.56 -9.12 -9.01
C ALA A 267 -8.55 -8.28 -8.22
N ASN A 268 -7.31 -8.77 -8.00
CA ASN A 268 -6.25 -8.02 -7.33
C ASN A 268 -5.73 -6.82 -8.16
N TYR A 269 -6.08 -6.76 -9.45
CA TYR A 269 -5.61 -5.76 -10.40
C TYR A 269 -6.75 -5.00 -11.10
N THR A 270 -7.99 -5.24 -10.67
CA THR A 270 -9.19 -4.64 -11.27
C THR A 270 -9.85 -3.71 -10.25
N PRO A 271 -9.94 -2.40 -10.54
CA PRO A 271 -10.62 -1.46 -9.66
C PRO A 271 -12.13 -1.73 -9.61
N SER A 272 -12.79 -1.22 -8.55
CA SER A 272 -14.24 -1.13 -8.52
C SER A 272 -14.78 -0.32 -9.71
N ALA A 273 -15.96 -0.67 -10.18
CA ALA A 273 -16.70 0.16 -11.14
C ALA A 273 -17.04 1.54 -10.55
N GLU A 274 -17.25 1.63 -9.23
CA GLU A 274 -17.44 2.88 -8.52
C GLU A 274 -16.08 3.50 -8.15
N ASN A 275 -15.86 4.75 -8.55
CA ASN A 275 -14.67 5.50 -8.21
C ASN A 275 -14.88 6.30 -6.91
N PHE A 276 -14.80 5.62 -5.78
CA PHE A 276 -15.10 6.18 -4.45
C PHE A 276 -14.04 7.17 -3.92
N ARG A 277 -12.90 7.34 -4.60
CA ARG A 277 -11.86 8.31 -4.22
C ARG A 277 -11.97 9.64 -4.95
N ALA A 278 -12.56 9.65 -6.15
CA ALA A 278 -12.74 10.87 -6.93
C ALA A 278 -13.59 11.89 -6.18
N GLY A 279 -13.08 13.12 -6.05
CA GLY A 279 -13.72 14.18 -5.26
C GLY A 279 -13.62 14.04 -3.75
N VAL A 280 -12.91 13.02 -3.23
CA VAL A 280 -12.64 12.81 -1.79
C VAL A 280 -11.20 13.16 -1.48
N ASP A 281 -10.25 12.31 -1.86
CA ASP A 281 -8.81 12.53 -1.68
C ASP A 281 -8.06 12.53 -3.01
N ARG A 282 -8.80 12.51 -4.11
CA ARG A 282 -8.31 12.61 -5.50
C ARG A 282 -9.15 13.63 -6.27
N PRO A 283 -8.61 14.23 -7.36
CA PRO A 283 -9.39 15.04 -8.29
C PRO A 283 -10.64 14.31 -8.78
N THR A 284 -11.69 15.05 -9.16
CA THR A 284 -12.96 14.47 -9.61
C THR A 284 -12.84 13.64 -10.89
N ASP A 285 -11.85 13.92 -11.71
CA ASP A 285 -11.51 13.23 -12.96
C ASP A 285 -10.41 12.16 -12.79
N TRP A 286 -9.94 11.95 -11.56
CA TRP A 286 -8.93 10.92 -11.29
C TRP A 286 -9.49 9.52 -11.58
N LEU A 287 -8.70 8.72 -12.27
CA LEU A 287 -9.01 7.31 -12.51
C LEU A 287 -8.02 6.43 -11.75
N PRO A 288 -8.52 5.35 -11.11
CA PRO A 288 -7.65 4.36 -10.48
C PRO A 288 -6.78 3.68 -11.55
N PRO A 289 -5.49 3.45 -11.26
CA PRO A 289 -4.59 2.84 -12.21
C PRO A 289 -4.95 1.37 -12.48
N THR A 290 -4.71 0.93 -13.69
CA THR A 290 -4.91 -0.45 -14.14
C THR A 290 -3.73 -0.92 -14.98
N CYS A 291 -3.57 -2.24 -15.08
CA CYS A 291 -2.64 -2.86 -16.01
C CYS A 291 -3.41 -3.23 -17.30
N THR A 292 -3.10 -2.55 -18.39
CA THR A 292 -3.83 -2.64 -19.68
C THR A 292 -3.12 -3.50 -20.73
N LYS A 293 -2.21 -4.39 -20.33
CA LYS A 293 -1.53 -5.32 -21.25
C LYS A 293 -2.18 -6.68 -21.28
#